data_2476e78486ade8cd245e18a5f405fda5
#
_entry.id   2476e78486ade8cd245e18a5f405fda5
#
_cell.length_a   1.000
_cell.length_b   1.000
_cell.length_c   1.000
_cell.angle_alpha   90.00
_cell.angle_beta   90.00
_cell.angle_gamma   90.00
#
_symmetry.space_group_name_H-M   'P 1'
#
loop_
_entity.id
_entity.type
_entity.pdbx_description
1 polymer ?
#
loop_
_entity_poly.entity_id
_entity_poly.type
_entity_poly.pdbx_seq_one_letter_code
_entity_poly.pdbx_strand_id
1 'polypeptide(L)'
;MTVGTILVTGAFGQVGKRCTQILLERGRTVIATDLRTGKTVAAQAELSAGAGALIPTYIDLLDAEAVREVVVTHRPEAIIHLAAIVSPPSYRNPGLARRVNVGGTENLLAAAASLPGPPLFLMASSAAVYGSRNPYRYPERITPETAVNPIDQYGEDKVLAEEAIRASGLPHALLRLGGVVSPDTRLDGDYLLLIRATPGDNRIHAVDARDVALAFANGVDREATLAGKVLLIAGNESYVKLQRDLEDDMMAGVGLGRLGPSASLPGDPTDDRGWAFTGWFDTTEAQQLLDFQEHDWHQTVAWIAESQGHLRAVLRALGPILRPVMLTVLKLQRRAEGRGPYADPWTLIAKKYGSGALAAAD
;
A
#
# COMPACT_ATOMS: atom_id res chain seq x y z
N MET A 1 -15.84 21.54 22.21
CA MET A 1 -14.71 20.62 22.00
C MET A 1 -13.78 21.30 21.01
N THR A 2 -12.52 21.50 21.34
CA THR A 2 -11.51 22.00 20.37
C THR A 2 -11.41 20.93 19.29
N VAL A 3 -11.63 21.35 18.04
CA VAL A 3 -11.49 20.45 16.88
C VAL A 3 -10.00 20.12 16.76
N GLY A 4 -9.63 18.85 16.99
CA GLY A 4 -8.25 18.42 16.99
C GLY A 4 -7.59 18.57 15.62
N THR A 5 -6.29 18.83 15.64
CA THR A 5 -5.45 19.00 14.44
C THR A 5 -4.78 17.67 14.09
N ILE A 6 -4.90 17.22 12.86
CA ILE A 6 -4.32 15.96 12.37
C ILE A 6 -3.27 16.29 11.30
N LEU A 7 -2.06 15.77 11.45
CA LEU A 7 -1.05 15.81 10.39
C LEU A 7 -1.15 14.55 9.54
N VAL A 8 -1.32 14.71 8.23
CA VAL A 8 -1.32 13.60 7.26
C VAL A 8 -0.15 13.78 6.31
N THR A 9 0.78 12.83 6.28
CA THR A 9 1.85 12.80 5.28
C THR A 9 1.46 11.92 4.10
N GLY A 10 1.92 12.25 2.89
CA GLY A 10 1.41 11.61 1.68
C GLY A 10 -0.08 11.92 1.44
N ALA A 11 -0.52 13.09 1.93
CA ALA A 11 -1.92 13.49 2.01
C ALA A 11 -2.64 13.55 0.65
N PHE A 12 -1.89 13.69 -0.44
CA PHE A 12 -2.44 13.76 -1.80
C PHE A 12 -2.20 12.49 -2.61
N GLY A 13 -1.72 11.42 -1.96
CA GLY A 13 -1.58 10.09 -2.53
C GLY A 13 -2.92 9.32 -2.60
N GLN A 14 -2.85 8.08 -3.08
CA GLN A 14 -4.02 7.20 -3.29
C GLN A 14 -4.89 7.03 -2.04
N VAL A 15 -4.31 6.73 -0.90
CA VAL A 15 -5.01 6.61 0.40
C VAL A 15 -5.16 7.98 1.05
N GLY A 16 -4.10 8.80 1.00
CA GLY A 16 -4.02 10.07 1.71
C GLY A 16 -5.13 11.05 1.34
N LYS A 17 -5.45 11.23 0.04
CA LYS A 17 -6.52 12.14 -0.38
C LYS A 17 -7.89 11.74 0.17
N ARG A 18 -8.16 10.44 0.27
CA ARG A 18 -9.42 9.91 0.81
C ARG A 18 -9.47 10.05 2.33
N CYS A 19 -8.38 9.73 3.01
CA CYS A 19 -8.26 9.93 4.46
C CYS A 19 -8.41 11.41 4.82
N THR A 20 -7.72 12.30 4.11
CA THR A 20 -7.84 13.75 4.28
C THR A 20 -9.28 14.22 4.08
N GLN A 21 -9.97 13.75 3.03
CA GLN A 21 -11.37 14.10 2.77
C GLN A 21 -12.29 13.66 3.91
N ILE A 22 -12.17 12.42 4.39
CA ILE A 22 -12.97 11.91 5.52
C ILE A 22 -12.76 12.77 6.78
N LEU A 23 -11.52 13.10 7.09
CA LEU A 23 -11.20 13.93 8.26
C LEU A 23 -11.79 15.34 8.15
N LEU A 24 -11.73 15.97 6.96
CA LEU A 24 -12.34 17.27 6.69
C LEU A 24 -13.86 17.22 6.83
N GLU A 25 -14.52 16.18 6.32
CA GLU A 25 -15.97 15.97 6.46
C GLU A 25 -16.38 15.80 7.93
N ARG A 26 -15.51 15.22 8.77
CA ARG A 26 -15.68 15.10 10.22
C ARG A 26 -15.38 16.40 10.99
N GLY A 27 -15.08 17.48 10.28
CA GLY A 27 -14.82 18.80 10.89
C GLY A 27 -13.41 18.94 11.47
N ARG A 28 -12.44 18.04 11.13
CA ARG A 28 -11.07 18.14 11.64
C ARG A 28 -10.27 19.22 10.92
N THR A 29 -9.29 19.80 11.61
CA THR A 29 -8.24 20.58 10.96
C THR A 29 -7.15 19.63 10.48
N VAL A 30 -6.91 19.58 9.15
CA VAL A 30 -5.93 18.67 8.54
C VAL A 30 -4.76 19.44 7.98
N ILE A 31 -3.57 19.23 8.54
CA ILE A 31 -2.30 19.63 7.95
C ILE A 31 -1.93 18.54 6.93
N ALA A 32 -2.14 18.86 5.66
CA ALA A 32 -1.94 17.92 4.57
C ALA A 32 -0.55 18.11 3.95
N THR A 33 0.39 17.21 4.24
CA THR A 33 1.76 17.31 3.75
C THR A 33 2.08 16.33 2.64
N ASP A 34 2.79 16.81 1.63
CA ASP A 34 3.30 16.02 0.50
C ASP A 34 4.42 16.79 -0.20
N LEU A 35 5.08 16.19 -1.19
CA LEU A 35 5.96 16.90 -2.11
C LEU A 35 5.14 17.76 -3.07
N ARG A 36 5.62 18.98 -3.38
CA ARG A 36 4.97 19.86 -4.36
C ARG A 36 5.24 19.37 -5.79
N THR A 37 4.26 18.76 -6.40
CA THR A 37 4.26 18.31 -7.80
C THR A 37 2.96 18.72 -8.48
N GLY A 38 2.93 18.71 -9.83
CA GLY A 38 1.68 18.99 -10.55
C GLY A 38 0.53 18.06 -10.15
N LYS A 39 0.84 16.81 -9.77
CA LYS A 39 -0.16 15.83 -9.32
C LYS A 39 -0.70 16.10 -7.93
N THR A 40 0.19 16.40 -6.98
CA THR A 40 -0.22 16.68 -5.60
C THR A 40 -1.01 17.98 -5.52
N VAL A 41 -0.66 18.99 -6.33
CA VAL A 41 -1.43 20.22 -6.47
C VAL A 41 -2.82 19.96 -7.08
N ALA A 42 -2.91 19.12 -8.12
CA ALA A 42 -4.19 18.74 -8.71
C ALA A 42 -5.07 17.96 -7.71
N ALA A 43 -4.48 16.97 -7.01
CA ALA A 43 -5.20 16.19 -5.99
C ALA A 43 -5.67 17.06 -4.81
N GLN A 44 -4.89 18.06 -4.40
CA GLN A 44 -5.33 19.05 -3.40
C GLN A 44 -6.57 19.82 -3.87
N ALA A 45 -6.60 20.21 -5.15
CA ALA A 45 -7.71 20.98 -5.70
C ALA A 45 -9.03 20.17 -5.78
N GLU A 46 -8.96 18.84 -5.72
CA GLU A 46 -10.13 17.96 -5.67
C GLU A 46 -10.77 17.87 -4.29
N LEU A 47 -10.02 18.26 -3.22
CA LEU A 47 -10.49 18.19 -1.84
C LEU A 47 -11.43 19.36 -1.53
N SER A 48 -12.52 19.06 -0.85
CA SER A 48 -13.42 20.08 -0.30
C SER A 48 -13.22 20.18 1.21
N ALA A 49 -13.23 21.39 1.74
CA ALA A 49 -13.01 21.59 3.18
C ALA A 49 -14.13 20.98 4.05
N GLY A 50 -15.32 20.78 3.51
CA GLY A 50 -16.46 20.29 4.28
C GLY A 50 -16.72 21.17 5.50
N ALA A 51 -16.83 20.55 6.68
CA ALA A 51 -16.95 21.25 7.97
C ALA A 51 -15.58 21.54 8.62
N GLY A 52 -14.49 20.97 8.09
CA GLY A 52 -13.12 21.08 8.60
C GLY A 52 -12.30 22.19 7.95
N ALA A 53 -11.01 22.22 8.30
CA ALA A 53 -10.06 23.15 7.73
C ALA A 53 -8.87 22.41 7.09
N LEU A 54 -8.59 22.67 5.82
CA LEU A 54 -7.44 22.09 5.10
C LEU A 54 -6.28 23.10 5.13
N ILE A 55 -5.13 22.67 5.62
CA ILE A 55 -3.87 23.41 5.63
C ILE A 55 -2.86 22.66 4.77
N PRO A 56 -2.78 22.94 3.46
CA PRO A 56 -1.80 22.30 2.60
C PRO A 56 -0.39 22.78 2.93
N THR A 57 0.52 21.85 3.18
CA THR A 57 1.92 22.16 3.53
C THR A 57 2.84 21.26 2.73
N TYR A 58 3.53 21.83 1.75
CA TYR A 58 4.42 21.07 0.87
C TYR A 58 5.84 21.05 1.45
N ILE A 59 6.27 19.89 1.92
CA ILE A 59 7.61 19.66 2.48
C ILE A 59 8.22 18.37 1.97
N ASP A 60 9.54 18.27 1.97
CA ASP A 60 10.26 17.01 1.84
C ASP A 60 10.50 16.44 3.24
N LEU A 61 10.13 15.19 3.48
CA LEU A 61 10.37 14.50 4.75
C LEU A 61 11.86 14.32 5.06
N LEU A 62 12.74 14.48 4.07
CA LEU A 62 14.19 14.48 4.26
C LEU A 62 14.72 15.81 4.82
N ASP A 63 13.93 16.87 4.78
CA ASP A 63 14.24 18.15 5.43
C ASP A 63 13.75 18.14 6.88
N ALA A 64 14.63 17.71 7.79
CA ALA A 64 14.31 17.57 9.21
C ALA A 64 13.84 18.90 9.86
N GLU A 65 14.35 20.04 9.40
CA GLU A 65 13.96 21.34 9.95
C GLU A 65 12.56 21.74 9.49
N ALA A 66 12.23 21.55 8.20
CA ALA A 66 10.88 21.79 7.69
C ALA A 66 9.84 20.86 8.37
N VAL A 67 10.20 19.58 8.59
CA VAL A 67 9.35 18.64 9.33
C VAL A 67 9.14 19.13 10.77
N ARG A 68 10.21 19.53 11.45
CA ARG A 68 10.14 20.05 12.83
C ARG A 68 9.28 21.31 12.91
N GLU A 69 9.48 22.25 11.99
CA GLU A 69 8.70 23.50 11.94
C GLU A 69 7.20 23.22 11.82
N VAL A 70 6.80 22.34 10.90
CA VAL A 70 5.38 21.98 10.71
C VAL A 70 4.80 21.34 11.97
N VAL A 71 5.48 20.36 12.56
CA VAL A 71 5.00 19.64 13.73
C VAL A 71 4.90 20.57 14.95
N VAL A 72 5.93 21.40 15.21
CA VAL A 72 5.96 22.32 16.38
C VAL A 72 4.95 23.46 16.22
N THR A 73 4.76 23.98 15.01
CA THR A 73 3.81 25.07 14.74
C THR A 73 2.37 24.61 14.93
N HIS A 74 2.03 23.44 14.40
CA HIS A 74 0.64 22.97 14.36
C HIS A 74 0.26 22.07 15.54
N ARG A 75 1.23 21.48 16.24
CA ARG A 75 1.03 20.60 17.42
C ARG A 75 -0.11 19.59 17.20
N PRO A 76 0.01 18.72 16.20
CA PRO A 76 -1.06 17.75 15.91
C PRO A 76 -1.31 16.81 17.09
N GLU A 77 -2.57 16.44 17.31
CA GLU A 77 -2.96 15.38 18.27
C GLU A 77 -2.70 13.97 17.72
N ALA A 78 -2.69 13.83 16.37
CA ALA A 78 -2.32 12.59 15.71
C ALA A 78 -1.53 12.88 14.42
N ILE A 79 -0.62 11.97 14.10
CA ILE A 79 0.14 11.94 12.84
C ILE A 79 -0.24 10.67 12.09
N ILE A 80 -0.83 10.82 10.90
CA ILE A 80 -1.09 9.73 9.97
C ILE A 80 0.04 9.73 8.94
N HIS A 81 0.94 8.74 9.04
CA HIS A 81 2.10 8.64 8.17
C HIS A 81 1.86 7.66 7.02
N LEU A 82 1.44 8.21 5.85
CA LEU A 82 1.16 7.45 4.62
C LEU A 82 2.25 7.66 3.56
N ALA A 83 3.10 8.67 3.70
CA ALA A 83 4.16 8.95 2.74
C ALA A 83 5.18 7.81 2.69
N ALA A 84 5.42 7.28 1.52
CA ALA A 84 6.46 6.28 1.27
C ALA A 84 6.78 6.18 -0.23
N ILE A 85 7.99 5.77 -0.56
CA ILE A 85 8.32 5.24 -1.88
C ILE A 85 8.07 3.73 -1.84
N VAL A 86 6.95 3.33 -2.42
CA VAL A 86 6.50 1.92 -2.42
C VAL A 86 7.16 1.11 -3.54
N SER A 87 7.10 -0.23 -3.47
CA SER A 87 7.49 -1.09 -4.59
C SER A 87 6.43 -1.02 -5.71
N PRO A 88 6.79 -1.14 -7.00
CA PRO A 88 8.14 -1.26 -7.58
C PRO A 88 8.96 0.04 -7.70
N PRO A 89 8.41 1.27 -7.58
CA PRO A 89 9.21 2.51 -7.69
C PRO A 89 10.46 2.55 -6.79
N SER A 90 10.41 1.95 -5.59
CA SER A 90 11.54 1.85 -4.66
C SER A 90 12.75 1.13 -5.25
N TYR A 91 12.52 0.14 -6.13
CA TYR A 91 13.59 -0.64 -6.75
C TYR A 91 14.47 0.16 -7.71
N ARG A 92 13.95 1.28 -8.28
CA ARG A 92 14.72 2.15 -9.18
C ARG A 92 15.82 2.92 -8.47
N ASN A 93 15.60 3.28 -7.20
CA ASN A 93 16.57 3.97 -6.35
C ASN A 93 16.39 3.54 -4.89
N PRO A 94 16.92 2.35 -4.54
CA PRO A 94 16.77 1.80 -3.19
C PRO A 94 17.32 2.71 -2.09
N GLY A 95 18.44 3.38 -2.35
CA GLY A 95 19.04 4.32 -1.39
C GLY A 95 18.17 5.55 -1.11
N LEU A 96 17.50 6.10 -2.13
CA LEU A 96 16.54 7.18 -1.92
C LEU A 96 15.30 6.67 -1.18
N ALA A 97 14.79 5.48 -1.59
CA ALA A 97 13.63 4.88 -0.94
C ALA A 97 13.88 4.66 0.55
N ARG A 98 15.03 4.10 0.94
CA ARG A 98 15.41 3.93 2.36
C ARG A 98 15.48 5.27 3.11
N ARG A 99 16.13 6.27 2.54
CA ARG A 99 16.17 7.59 3.19
C ARG A 99 14.78 8.15 3.43
N VAL A 100 13.88 8.07 2.44
CA VAL A 100 12.51 8.58 2.59
C VAL A 100 11.70 7.72 3.57
N ASN A 101 11.72 6.40 3.39
CA ASN A 101 10.87 5.48 4.16
C ASN A 101 11.32 5.33 5.62
N VAL A 102 12.62 5.37 5.88
CA VAL A 102 13.18 5.25 7.23
C VAL A 102 13.57 6.63 7.77
N GLY A 103 14.47 7.35 7.11
CA GLY A 103 14.94 8.66 7.58
C GLY A 103 13.82 9.71 7.68
N GLY A 104 12.88 9.71 6.70
CA GLY A 104 11.69 10.58 6.79
C GLY A 104 10.78 10.22 7.98
N THR A 105 10.65 8.94 8.31
CA THR A 105 9.94 8.49 9.52
C THR A 105 10.68 8.95 10.77
N GLU A 106 12.00 8.78 10.84
CA GLU A 106 12.83 9.23 11.98
C GLU A 106 12.71 10.74 12.21
N ASN A 107 12.70 11.55 11.14
CA ASN A 107 12.50 13.02 11.24
C ASN A 107 11.13 13.36 11.85
N LEU A 108 10.08 12.67 11.45
CA LEU A 108 8.73 12.85 12.03
C LEU A 108 8.69 12.46 13.51
N LEU A 109 9.32 11.32 13.87
CA LEU A 109 9.38 10.84 15.26
C LEU A 109 10.15 11.83 16.15
N ALA A 110 11.30 12.33 15.69
CA ALA A 110 12.09 13.33 16.41
C ALA A 110 11.30 14.63 16.64
N ALA A 111 10.60 15.10 15.61
CA ALA A 111 9.74 16.27 15.72
C ALA A 111 8.57 16.05 16.70
N ALA A 112 7.89 14.91 16.61
CA ALA A 112 6.78 14.54 17.49
C ALA A 112 7.20 14.42 18.95
N ALA A 113 8.36 13.80 19.21
CA ALA A 113 8.92 13.65 20.56
C ALA A 113 9.29 15.00 21.22
N SER A 114 9.49 16.06 20.45
CA SER A 114 9.79 17.40 20.97
C SER A 114 8.55 18.13 21.52
N LEU A 115 7.35 17.63 21.28
CA LEU A 115 6.11 18.23 21.75
C LEU A 115 5.85 17.90 23.24
N PRO A 116 5.28 18.83 24.02
CA PRO A 116 4.93 18.58 25.42
C PRO A 116 3.92 17.45 25.61
N GLY A 117 3.02 17.23 24.64
CA GLY A 117 2.09 16.13 24.56
C GLY A 117 2.33 15.38 23.25
N PRO A 118 2.90 14.16 23.31
CA PRO A 118 3.21 13.42 22.09
C PRO A 118 1.94 12.99 21.36
N PRO A 119 1.90 13.17 20.02
CA PRO A 119 0.74 12.77 19.23
C PRO A 119 0.64 11.24 19.09
N LEU A 120 -0.56 10.74 18.84
CA LEU A 120 -0.73 9.36 18.36
C LEU A 120 -0.10 9.22 16.96
N PHE A 121 0.79 8.24 16.78
CA PHE A 121 1.47 7.99 15.52
C PHE A 121 0.87 6.77 14.82
N LEU A 122 0.14 6.98 13.73
CA LEU A 122 -0.46 5.91 12.92
C LEU A 122 0.37 5.73 11.64
N MET A 123 1.03 4.59 11.50
CA MET A 123 1.88 4.31 10.34
C MET A 123 1.25 3.33 9.36
N ALA A 124 1.29 3.67 8.07
CA ALA A 124 1.05 2.71 7.00
C ALA A 124 2.28 1.81 6.80
N SER A 125 2.26 0.64 7.42
CA SER A 125 3.17 -0.47 7.12
C SER A 125 2.61 -1.34 5.98
N SER A 126 3.16 -2.51 5.73
CA SER A 126 2.85 -3.30 4.54
C SER A 126 2.92 -4.81 4.80
N ALA A 127 2.17 -5.59 4.02
CA ALA A 127 2.35 -7.04 3.90
C ALA A 127 3.78 -7.45 3.49
N ALA A 128 4.52 -6.55 2.84
CA ALA A 128 5.90 -6.79 2.42
C ALA A 128 6.84 -7.15 3.58
N VAL A 129 6.53 -6.75 4.82
CA VAL A 129 7.30 -7.12 6.01
C VAL A 129 7.35 -8.63 6.25
N TYR A 130 6.36 -9.38 5.76
CA TYR A 130 6.29 -10.83 5.92
C TYR A 130 7.08 -11.61 4.86
N GLY A 131 7.51 -10.94 3.78
CA GLY A 131 8.27 -11.53 2.70
C GLY A 131 7.54 -12.62 1.94
N SER A 132 8.30 -13.54 1.35
CA SER A 132 7.76 -14.70 0.64
C SER A 132 7.13 -15.69 1.61
N ARG A 133 5.92 -16.15 1.27
CA ARG A 133 5.23 -17.20 2.03
C ARG A 133 4.70 -18.27 1.07
N ASN A 134 5.34 -19.42 1.08
CA ASN A 134 4.89 -20.58 0.31
C ASN A 134 3.56 -21.10 0.89
N PRO A 135 2.41 -21.00 0.16
CA PRO A 135 1.10 -21.36 0.70
C PRO A 135 0.93 -22.85 0.95
N TYR A 136 1.82 -23.69 0.39
CA TYR A 136 1.82 -25.14 0.63
C TYR A 136 2.51 -25.52 1.95
N ARG A 137 3.39 -24.66 2.46
CA ARG A 137 4.08 -24.86 3.76
C ARG A 137 3.46 -24.05 4.88
N TYR A 138 2.89 -22.89 4.54
CA TYR A 138 2.27 -21.95 5.49
C TYR A 138 0.80 -21.74 5.12
N PRO A 139 -0.08 -22.75 5.37
CA PRO A 139 -1.49 -22.68 4.98
C PRO A 139 -2.32 -21.72 5.83
N GLU A 140 -1.86 -21.39 7.03
CA GLU A 140 -2.54 -20.52 7.98
C GLU A 140 -2.60 -19.06 7.51
N ARG A 141 -3.55 -18.30 8.03
CA ARG A 141 -3.61 -16.85 7.85
C ARG A 141 -2.47 -16.16 8.61
N ILE A 142 -2.02 -15.06 8.07
CA ILE A 142 -1.06 -14.17 8.72
C ILE A 142 -1.78 -13.45 9.85
N THR A 143 -1.16 -13.42 11.03
CA THR A 143 -1.58 -12.66 12.21
C THR A 143 -0.55 -11.58 12.54
N PRO A 144 -0.86 -10.61 13.43
CA PRO A 144 0.12 -9.63 13.89
C PRO A 144 1.41 -10.24 14.47
N GLU A 145 1.30 -11.44 15.07
CA GLU A 145 2.41 -12.18 15.70
C GLU A 145 3.24 -13.00 14.71
N THR A 146 2.78 -13.14 13.46
CA THR A 146 3.56 -13.81 12.42
C THR A 146 4.90 -13.09 12.26
N ALA A 147 6.00 -13.86 12.32
CA ALA A 147 7.34 -13.32 12.20
C ALA A 147 7.54 -12.56 10.88
N VAL A 148 8.17 -11.40 10.97
CA VAL A 148 8.57 -10.62 9.79
C VAL A 148 9.80 -11.25 9.15
N ASN A 149 9.84 -11.31 7.83
CA ASN A 149 10.95 -11.87 7.03
C ASN A 149 10.95 -11.20 5.64
N PRO A 150 11.25 -9.90 5.54
CA PRO A 150 11.20 -9.17 4.29
C PRO A 150 12.15 -9.78 3.25
N ILE A 151 11.73 -9.82 2.00
CA ILE A 151 12.53 -10.34 0.89
C ILE A 151 12.99 -9.26 -0.08
N ASP A 152 12.32 -8.11 -0.07
CA ASP A 152 12.68 -6.95 -0.86
C ASP A 152 13.08 -5.77 0.03
N GLN A 153 13.81 -4.83 -0.54
CA GLN A 153 14.28 -3.63 0.15
C GLN A 153 13.11 -2.78 0.70
N TYR A 154 11.96 -2.76 0.04
CA TYR A 154 10.80 -2.03 0.54
C TYR A 154 10.23 -2.64 1.82
N GLY A 155 10.12 -3.96 1.87
CA GLY A 155 9.70 -4.68 3.08
C GLY A 155 10.68 -4.47 4.23
N GLU A 156 11.99 -4.51 3.94
CA GLU A 156 13.05 -4.21 4.92
C GLU A 156 12.94 -2.78 5.44
N ASP A 157 12.74 -1.77 4.57
CA ASP A 157 12.52 -0.39 5.01
C ASP A 157 11.30 -0.25 5.93
N LYS A 158 10.22 -0.99 5.65
CA LYS A 158 9.04 -0.96 6.52
C LYS A 158 9.33 -1.60 7.89
N VAL A 159 10.11 -2.68 7.96
CA VAL A 159 10.56 -3.27 9.24
C VAL A 159 11.39 -2.27 10.03
N LEU A 160 12.40 -1.65 9.41
CA LEU A 160 13.25 -0.64 10.07
C LEU A 160 12.43 0.56 10.58
N ALA A 161 11.46 1.02 9.80
CA ALA A 161 10.59 2.12 10.24
C ALA A 161 9.66 1.69 11.41
N GLU A 162 9.12 0.46 11.39
CA GLU A 162 8.36 -0.08 12.53
C GLU A 162 9.22 -0.16 13.80
N GLU A 163 10.48 -0.56 13.69
CA GLU A 163 11.44 -0.62 14.79
C GLU A 163 11.73 0.77 15.36
N ALA A 164 11.99 1.76 14.49
CA ALA A 164 12.19 3.14 14.91
C ALA A 164 10.97 3.71 15.66
N ILE A 165 9.74 3.41 15.19
CA ILE A 165 8.51 3.83 15.84
C ILE A 165 8.37 3.18 17.22
N ARG A 166 8.60 1.87 17.35
CA ARG A 166 8.56 1.19 18.65
C ARG A 166 9.59 1.74 19.63
N ALA A 167 10.78 2.06 19.13
CA ALA A 167 11.86 2.63 19.95
C ALA A 167 11.61 4.09 20.36
N SER A 168 10.76 4.84 19.66
CA SER A 168 10.49 6.25 19.93
C SER A 168 9.78 6.53 21.26
N GLY A 169 9.06 5.54 21.79
CA GLY A 169 8.23 5.70 23.00
C GLY A 169 6.94 6.48 22.77
N LEU A 170 6.63 6.94 21.55
CA LEU A 170 5.37 7.59 21.21
C LEU A 170 4.18 6.62 21.28
N PRO A 171 2.97 7.06 21.65
CA PRO A 171 1.78 6.27 21.42
C PRO A 171 1.63 6.03 19.91
N HIS A 172 1.55 4.76 19.49
CA HIS A 172 1.56 4.41 18.07
C HIS A 172 0.72 3.20 17.74
N ALA A 173 0.29 3.10 16.49
CA ALA A 173 -0.20 1.85 15.90
C ALA A 173 0.39 1.65 14.50
N LEU A 174 0.73 0.39 14.19
CA LEU A 174 1.31 -0.04 12.93
C LEU A 174 0.24 -0.77 12.12
N LEU A 175 -0.20 -0.17 11.03
CA LEU A 175 -1.23 -0.72 10.16
C LEU A 175 -0.54 -1.39 8.96
N ARG A 176 -0.42 -2.72 8.98
CA ARG A 176 0.17 -3.51 7.90
C ARG A 176 -0.87 -3.73 6.82
N LEU A 177 -0.72 -3.04 5.70
CA LEU A 177 -1.68 -3.04 4.61
C LEU A 177 -1.50 -4.25 3.69
N GLY A 178 -2.61 -4.87 3.30
CA GLY A 178 -2.68 -5.81 2.19
C GLY A 178 -2.53 -5.12 0.84
N GLY A 179 -2.94 -5.77 -0.24
CA GLY A 179 -2.88 -5.21 -1.58
C GLY A 179 -3.90 -4.08 -1.79
N VAL A 180 -3.49 -2.83 -1.67
CA VAL A 180 -4.39 -1.67 -1.82
C VAL A 180 -4.81 -1.48 -3.27
N VAL A 181 -6.11 -1.47 -3.53
CA VAL A 181 -6.70 -1.37 -4.87
C VAL A 181 -7.53 -0.10 -5.01
N SER A 182 -7.31 0.63 -6.09
CA SER A 182 -8.12 1.79 -6.49
C SER A 182 -7.99 2.10 -7.97
N PRO A 183 -8.85 2.97 -8.54
CA PRO A 183 -8.70 3.49 -9.90
C PRO A 183 -7.41 4.29 -10.14
N ASP A 184 -6.78 4.80 -9.09
CA ASP A 184 -5.54 5.60 -9.18
C ASP A 184 -4.29 4.73 -9.41
N THR A 185 -4.42 3.39 -9.32
CA THR A 185 -3.31 2.46 -9.52
C THR A 185 -2.78 2.57 -10.95
N ARG A 186 -1.48 2.84 -11.07
CA ARG A 186 -0.82 2.97 -12.37
C ARG A 186 -0.34 1.63 -12.86
N LEU A 187 -0.77 1.27 -14.05
CA LEU A 187 -0.29 0.10 -14.77
C LEU A 187 0.89 0.50 -15.68
N ASP A 188 1.99 0.97 -15.09
CA ASP A 188 3.22 1.21 -15.85
C ASP A 188 4.04 -0.08 -16.04
N GLY A 189 5.14 0.01 -16.79
CA GLY A 189 5.96 -1.15 -17.11
C GLY A 189 6.59 -1.86 -15.91
N ASP A 190 6.74 -1.16 -14.77
CA ASP A 190 7.29 -1.75 -13.54
C ASP A 190 6.21 -2.51 -12.79
N TYR A 191 5.01 -1.96 -12.71
CA TYR A 191 3.87 -2.63 -12.12
C TYR A 191 3.47 -3.88 -12.92
N LEU A 192 3.47 -3.78 -14.27
CA LEU A 192 3.25 -4.92 -15.15
C LEU A 192 4.33 -6.00 -15.00
N LEU A 193 5.59 -5.63 -14.70
CA LEU A 193 6.62 -6.60 -14.37
C LEU A 193 6.30 -7.34 -13.08
N LEU A 194 5.91 -6.64 -12.02
CA LEU A 194 5.58 -7.24 -10.73
C LEU A 194 4.42 -8.23 -10.87
N ILE A 195 3.33 -7.83 -11.53
CA ILE A 195 2.19 -8.71 -11.83
C ILE A 195 2.67 -9.95 -12.59
N ARG A 196 3.41 -9.78 -13.66
CA ARG A 196 3.90 -10.88 -14.50
C ARG A 196 4.86 -11.81 -13.78
N ALA A 197 5.63 -11.27 -12.83
CA ALA A 197 6.61 -12.03 -12.07
C ALA A 197 5.97 -12.88 -10.97
N THR A 198 4.87 -12.40 -10.40
CA THR A 198 4.17 -13.05 -9.29
C THR A 198 3.55 -14.38 -9.72
N PRO A 199 3.63 -15.45 -8.90
CA PRO A 199 2.91 -16.69 -9.17
C PRO A 199 1.40 -16.47 -9.23
N GLY A 200 0.73 -17.11 -10.20
CA GLY A 200 -0.72 -16.98 -10.34
C GLY A 200 -1.53 -17.61 -9.21
N ASP A 201 -0.96 -18.57 -8.50
CA ASP A 201 -1.52 -19.20 -7.30
C ASP A 201 -0.99 -18.59 -5.99
N ASN A 202 -0.25 -17.47 -6.07
CA ASN A 202 0.12 -16.68 -4.91
C ASN A 202 -1.14 -16.18 -4.19
N ARG A 203 -1.17 -16.29 -2.86
CA ARG A 203 -2.26 -15.76 -2.06
C ARG A 203 -2.15 -14.24 -1.96
N ILE A 204 -3.24 -13.54 -2.22
CA ILE A 204 -3.33 -12.10 -2.06
C ILE A 204 -4.58 -11.75 -1.24
N HIS A 205 -4.42 -10.88 -0.26
CA HIS A 205 -5.52 -10.26 0.45
C HIS A 205 -5.53 -8.78 0.09
N ALA A 206 -6.44 -8.42 -0.80
CA ALA A 206 -6.57 -7.04 -1.26
C ALA A 206 -7.43 -6.21 -0.30
N VAL A 207 -7.46 -4.90 -0.51
CA VAL A 207 -8.31 -3.97 0.24
C VAL A 207 -8.65 -2.75 -0.62
N ASP A 208 -9.86 -2.23 -0.50
CA ASP A 208 -10.27 -0.97 -1.11
C ASP A 208 -9.53 0.21 -0.48
N ALA A 209 -9.02 1.12 -1.31
CA ALA A 209 -8.31 2.30 -0.82
C ALA A 209 -9.21 3.23 0.03
N ARG A 210 -10.54 3.18 -0.14
CA ARG A 210 -11.52 3.91 0.68
C ARG A 210 -11.58 3.32 2.08
N ASP A 211 -11.56 2.00 2.20
CA ASP A 211 -11.58 1.29 3.48
C ASP A 211 -10.28 1.49 4.24
N VAL A 212 -9.12 1.49 3.54
CA VAL A 212 -7.85 1.85 4.17
C VAL A 212 -7.88 3.27 4.72
N ALA A 213 -8.40 4.22 3.93
CA ALA A 213 -8.52 5.62 4.37
C ALA A 213 -9.44 5.75 5.59
N LEU A 214 -10.54 5.01 5.61
CA LEU A 214 -11.47 4.95 6.74
C LEU A 214 -10.81 4.36 7.99
N ALA A 215 -10.00 3.29 7.84
CA ALA A 215 -9.26 2.69 8.95
C ALA A 215 -8.36 3.72 9.66
N PHE A 216 -7.58 4.51 8.88
CA PHE A 216 -6.75 5.57 9.44
C PHE A 216 -7.58 6.70 10.06
N ALA A 217 -8.64 7.15 9.39
CA ALA A 217 -9.50 8.20 9.91
C ALA A 217 -10.24 7.78 11.19
N ASN A 218 -10.64 6.50 11.30
CA ASN A 218 -11.24 5.95 12.52
C ASN A 218 -10.22 5.78 13.65
N GLY A 219 -8.94 5.57 13.29
CA GLY A 219 -7.85 5.36 14.25
C GLY A 219 -7.51 6.58 15.09
N VAL A 220 -7.69 7.82 14.58
CA VAL A 220 -7.26 9.05 15.27
C VAL A 220 -7.93 9.27 16.63
N ASP A 221 -9.15 8.77 16.79
CA ASP A 221 -9.93 8.94 18.01
C ASP A 221 -9.80 7.75 18.97
N ARG A 222 -8.88 6.81 18.72
CA ARG A 222 -8.81 5.51 19.40
C ARG A 222 -7.46 5.21 20.06
N GLU A 223 -6.70 6.25 20.43
CA GLU A 223 -5.37 6.11 21.02
C GLU A 223 -5.34 5.08 22.15
N ALA A 224 -6.25 5.17 23.12
CA ALA A 224 -6.27 4.29 24.29
C ALA A 224 -6.39 2.79 23.93
N THR A 225 -6.98 2.46 22.78
CA THR A 225 -7.16 1.08 22.33
C THR A 225 -6.15 0.63 21.29
N LEU A 226 -5.50 1.59 20.61
CA LEU A 226 -4.56 1.31 19.52
C LEU A 226 -3.10 1.39 19.92
N ALA A 227 -2.77 2.09 21.02
CA ALA A 227 -1.38 2.30 21.42
C ALA A 227 -0.62 0.97 21.58
N GLY A 228 0.49 0.85 20.83
CA GLY A 228 1.34 -0.34 20.81
C GLY A 228 0.87 -1.48 19.90
N LYS A 229 -0.26 -1.34 19.21
CA LYS A 229 -0.81 -2.43 18.39
C LYS A 229 -0.22 -2.49 16.99
N VAL A 230 -0.17 -3.71 16.47
CA VAL A 230 0.01 -4.04 15.05
C VAL A 230 -1.33 -4.55 14.52
N LEU A 231 -1.87 -3.92 13.49
CA LEU A 231 -3.15 -4.28 12.91
C LEU A 231 -3.00 -4.67 11.43
N LEU A 232 -3.68 -5.73 11.02
CA LEU A 232 -3.68 -6.20 9.64
C LEU A 232 -4.87 -5.60 8.89
N ILE A 233 -4.60 -4.73 7.93
CA ILE A 233 -5.60 -4.00 7.17
C ILE A 233 -5.77 -4.63 5.79
N ALA A 234 -6.81 -5.42 5.64
CA ALA A 234 -7.25 -5.98 4.36
C ALA A 234 -8.77 -6.00 4.29
N GLY A 235 -9.35 -6.22 3.12
CA GLY A 235 -10.78 -6.24 2.92
C GLY A 235 -11.47 -7.43 3.62
N ASN A 236 -12.78 -7.50 3.52
CA ASN A 236 -13.54 -8.64 4.02
C ASN A 236 -13.28 -9.93 3.20
N GLU A 237 -13.94 -11.04 3.52
CA GLU A 237 -13.70 -12.34 2.87
C GLU A 237 -13.80 -12.31 1.33
N SER A 238 -14.52 -11.37 0.74
CA SER A 238 -14.61 -11.24 -0.72
C SER A 238 -13.29 -10.87 -1.39
N TYR A 239 -12.34 -10.29 -0.63
CA TYR A 239 -11.00 -9.89 -1.08
C TYR A 239 -9.93 -10.99 -0.90
N VAL A 240 -10.28 -12.11 -0.31
CA VAL A 240 -9.40 -13.28 -0.15
C VAL A 240 -9.31 -13.99 -1.49
N LYS A 241 -8.19 -13.81 -2.22
CA LYS A 241 -8.06 -14.29 -3.60
C LYS A 241 -6.71 -14.96 -3.87
N LEU A 242 -6.63 -15.63 -5.00
CA LEU A 242 -5.36 -15.93 -5.66
C LEU A 242 -5.02 -14.79 -6.62
N GLN A 243 -3.73 -14.59 -6.86
CA GLN A 243 -3.24 -13.52 -7.73
C GLN A 243 -3.90 -13.53 -9.11
N ARG A 244 -3.99 -14.72 -9.76
CA ARG A 244 -4.63 -14.86 -11.07
C ARG A 244 -6.10 -14.48 -11.09
N ASP A 245 -6.83 -14.75 -9.99
CA ASP A 245 -8.27 -14.47 -9.92
C ASP A 245 -8.51 -12.96 -9.73
N LEU A 246 -7.67 -12.32 -8.92
CA LEU A 246 -7.67 -10.86 -8.77
C LEU A 246 -7.37 -10.17 -10.10
N GLU A 247 -6.31 -10.60 -10.81
CA GLU A 247 -5.93 -10.05 -12.11
C GLU A 247 -7.05 -10.23 -13.15
N ASP A 248 -7.65 -11.40 -13.22
CA ASP A 248 -8.75 -11.70 -14.14
C ASP A 248 -10.00 -10.85 -13.85
N ASP A 249 -10.33 -10.64 -12.57
CA ASP A 249 -11.44 -9.77 -12.17
C ASP A 249 -11.17 -8.31 -12.55
N MET A 250 -9.95 -7.82 -12.30
CA MET A 250 -9.53 -6.47 -12.68
C MET A 250 -9.56 -6.26 -14.20
N MET A 251 -9.03 -7.21 -14.97
CA MET A 251 -9.06 -7.18 -16.44
C MET A 251 -10.50 -7.21 -16.98
N ALA A 252 -11.38 -8.00 -16.38
CA ALA A 252 -12.80 -8.01 -16.72
C ALA A 252 -13.48 -6.67 -16.35
N GLY A 253 -13.14 -6.10 -15.21
CA GLY A 253 -13.63 -4.78 -14.76
C GLY A 253 -13.32 -3.68 -15.75
N VAL A 254 -12.08 -3.58 -16.22
CA VAL A 254 -11.70 -2.57 -17.22
C VAL A 254 -12.21 -2.85 -18.64
N GLY A 255 -12.84 -4.02 -18.87
CA GLY A 255 -13.51 -4.36 -20.14
C GLY A 255 -12.74 -5.32 -21.04
N LEU A 256 -11.50 -5.67 -20.73
CA LEU A 256 -10.70 -6.61 -21.55
C LEU A 256 -11.16 -8.07 -21.43
N GLY A 257 -11.86 -8.41 -20.33
CA GLY A 257 -12.26 -9.78 -20.02
C GLY A 257 -11.11 -10.59 -19.40
N ARG A 258 -11.42 -11.78 -18.90
CA ARG A 258 -10.48 -12.66 -18.20
C ARG A 258 -9.46 -13.25 -19.17
N LEU A 259 -8.19 -13.30 -18.76
CA LEU A 259 -7.11 -13.94 -19.52
C LEU A 259 -7.02 -15.45 -19.23
N GLY A 260 -7.45 -15.87 -18.04
CA GLY A 260 -7.45 -17.24 -17.61
C GLY A 260 -6.08 -17.74 -17.10
N PRO A 261 -6.01 -19.01 -16.64
CA PRO A 261 -4.87 -19.54 -15.88
C PRO A 261 -3.55 -19.59 -16.67
N SER A 262 -3.58 -19.53 -18.00
CA SER A 262 -2.37 -19.52 -18.83
C SER A 262 -1.64 -18.15 -18.84
N ALA A 263 -2.27 -17.10 -18.29
CA ALA A 263 -1.69 -15.76 -18.22
C ALA A 263 -0.56 -15.65 -17.20
N SER A 264 -0.55 -16.47 -16.15
CA SER A 264 0.49 -16.51 -15.12
C SER A 264 1.18 -17.87 -15.05
N LEU A 265 2.37 -17.92 -14.46
CA LEU A 265 3.04 -19.18 -14.10
C LEU A 265 2.64 -19.53 -12.66
N PRO A 266 2.59 -20.81 -12.31
CA PRO A 266 2.41 -21.23 -10.91
C PRO A 266 3.68 -20.96 -10.10
N GLY A 267 3.56 -20.93 -8.78
CA GLY A 267 4.69 -20.96 -7.87
C GLY A 267 5.27 -22.37 -7.75
N ASP A 268 6.54 -22.48 -7.37
CA ASP A 268 7.18 -23.74 -7.06
C ASP A 268 6.82 -24.14 -5.61
N PRO A 269 6.07 -25.25 -5.41
CA PRO A 269 5.71 -25.69 -4.06
C PRO A 269 6.89 -26.15 -3.22
N THR A 270 8.07 -26.37 -3.83
CA THR A 270 9.29 -26.78 -3.14
C THR A 270 10.22 -25.62 -2.81
N ASP A 271 9.99 -24.43 -3.39
CA ASP A 271 10.77 -23.22 -3.14
C ASP A 271 10.00 -22.24 -2.25
N ASP A 272 10.60 -21.87 -1.12
CA ASP A 272 10.00 -20.90 -0.19
C ASP A 272 10.22 -19.46 -0.62
N ARG A 273 11.21 -19.19 -1.47
CA ARG A 273 11.56 -17.84 -1.92
C ARG A 273 10.87 -17.43 -3.22
N GLY A 274 10.39 -18.36 -4.02
CA GLY A 274 9.76 -18.11 -5.33
C GLY A 274 8.35 -17.49 -5.26
N TRP A 275 7.90 -17.07 -4.08
CA TRP A 275 6.58 -16.49 -3.82
C TRP A 275 6.67 -14.99 -3.58
N ALA A 276 5.62 -14.25 -3.92
CA ALA A 276 5.54 -12.83 -3.59
C ALA A 276 5.21 -12.62 -2.10
N PHE A 277 5.41 -11.38 -1.63
CA PHE A 277 5.14 -10.96 -0.27
C PHE A 277 3.64 -10.76 -0.03
N THR A 278 2.89 -11.81 0.01
CA THR A 278 1.46 -11.75 0.35
C THR A 278 1.04 -13.02 1.08
N GLY A 279 -0.12 -12.94 1.68
CA GLY A 279 -0.81 -14.04 2.35
C GLY A 279 -2.22 -13.60 2.64
N TRP A 280 -3.03 -14.47 3.16
CA TRP A 280 -4.34 -14.11 3.67
C TRP A 280 -4.23 -13.70 5.13
N PHE A 281 -4.74 -12.53 5.46
CA PHE A 281 -4.70 -11.93 6.79
C PHE A 281 -5.87 -12.38 7.66
N ASP A 282 -5.63 -12.50 8.96
CA ASP A 282 -6.68 -12.41 9.95
C ASP A 282 -6.91 -10.92 10.28
N THR A 283 -7.99 -10.37 9.81
CA THR A 283 -8.36 -8.96 10.01
C THR A 283 -9.34 -8.74 11.15
N THR A 284 -9.65 -9.78 11.92
CA THR A 284 -10.72 -9.76 12.94
C THR A 284 -10.53 -8.65 13.96
N GLU A 285 -9.34 -8.54 14.56
CA GLU A 285 -9.05 -7.50 15.55
C GLU A 285 -9.09 -6.10 14.92
N ALA A 286 -8.50 -5.94 13.73
CA ALA A 286 -8.48 -4.67 13.04
C ALA A 286 -9.91 -4.18 12.72
N GLN A 287 -10.77 -5.08 12.22
CA GLN A 287 -12.17 -4.74 11.93
C GLN A 287 -12.95 -4.38 13.23
N GLN A 288 -12.75 -5.13 14.30
CA GLN A 288 -13.40 -4.84 15.59
C GLN A 288 -12.96 -3.47 16.15
N LEU A 289 -11.69 -3.11 16.02
CA LEU A 289 -11.16 -1.87 16.55
C LEU A 289 -11.41 -0.66 15.64
N LEU A 290 -11.41 -0.83 14.32
CA LEU A 290 -11.42 0.28 13.38
C LEU A 290 -12.71 0.39 12.56
N ASP A 291 -13.50 -0.69 12.43
CA ASP A 291 -14.77 -0.72 11.70
C ASP A 291 -14.66 -0.07 10.31
N PHE A 292 -13.82 -0.65 9.45
CA PHE A 292 -13.40 -0.02 8.19
C PHE A 292 -13.82 -0.77 6.93
N GLN A 293 -14.24 -2.04 7.02
CA GLN A 293 -14.57 -2.89 5.87
C GLN A 293 -15.99 -2.60 5.34
N GLU A 294 -16.16 -1.47 4.67
CA GLU A 294 -17.46 -1.02 4.14
C GLU A 294 -17.72 -1.51 2.71
N HIS A 295 -16.66 -1.85 1.94
CA HIS A 295 -16.78 -2.26 0.55
C HIS A 295 -16.49 -3.75 0.36
N ASP A 296 -17.20 -4.39 -0.56
CA ASP A 296 -16.86 -5.73 -1.05
C ASP A 296 -16.04 -5.66 -2.35
N TRP A 297 -15.47 -6.80 -2.75
CA TRP A 297 -14.65 -6.89 -3.96
C TRP A 297 -15.42 -6.50 -5.23
N HIS A 298 -16.70 -6.85 -5.32
CA HIS A 298 -17.52 -6.51 -6.48
C HIS A 298 -17.69 -4.99 -6.61
N GLN A 299 -17.94 -4.30 -5.50
CA GLN A 299 -18.05 -2.84 -5.46
C GLN A 299 -16.75 -2.16 -5.85
N THR A 300 -15.59 -2.69 -5.42
CA THR A 300 -14.27 -2.18 -5.82
C THR A 300 -14.02 -2.35 -7.31
N VAL A 301 -14.32 -3.53 -7.87
CA VAL A 301 -14.20 -3.77 -9.32
C VAL A 301 -15.16 -2.87 -10.11
N ALA A 302 -16.39 -2.65 -9.61
CA ALA A 302 -17.34 -1.75 -10.23
C ALA A 302 -16.82 -0.30 -10.24
N TRP A 303 -16.28 0.17 -9.12
CA TRP A 303 -15.67 1.49 -9.01
C TRP A 303 -14.52 1.69 -10.02
N ILE A 304 -13.63 0.69 -10.16
CA ILE A 304 -12.57 0.73 -11.18
C ILE A 304 -13.16 0.75 -12.59
N ALA A 305 -14.20 -0.05 -12.83
CA ALA A 305 -14.87 -0.11 -14.12
C ALA A 305 -15.51 1.23 -14.52
N GLU A 306 -16.13 1.92 -13.57
CA GLU A 306 -16.73 3.25 -13.76
C GLU A 306 -15.67 4.30 -14.08
N SER A 307 -14.52 4.26 -13.43
CA SER A 307 -13.41 5.19 -13.66
C SER A 307 -12.86 5.15 -15.09
N GLN A 308 -13.06 4.03 -15.82
CA GLN A 308 -12.62 3.90 -17.22
C GLN A 308 -13.50 4.67 -18.22
N GLY A 309 -14.68 5.10 -17.83
CA GLY A 309 -15.59 5.85 -18.71
C GLY A 309 -15.80 5.15 -20.06
N HIS A 310 -15.72 5.93 -21.14
CA HIS A 310 -15.93 5.41 -22.51
C HIS A 310 -14.88 4.38 -22.96
N LEU A 311 -13.66 4.45 -22.41
CA LEU A 311 -12.59 3.50 -22.75
C LEU A 311 -12.99 2.06 -22.47
N ARG A 312 -13.78 1.81 -21.41
CA ARG A 312 -14.30 0.47 -21.07
C ARG A 312 -15.11 -0.16 -22.20
N ALA A 313 -15.96 0.62 -22.87
CA ALA A 313 -16.75 0.11 -24.00
C ALA A 313 -15.86 -0.30 -25.19
N VAL A 314 -14.85 0.51 -25.47
CA VAL A 314 -13.85 0.22 -26.52
C VAL A 314 -13.06 -1.05 -26.18
N LEU A 315 -12.55 -1.16 -24.96
CA LEU A 315 -11.81 -2.34 -24.51
C LEU A 315 -12.68 -3.60 -24.53
N ARG A 316 -13.98 -3.50 -24.19
CA ARG A 316 -14.92 -4.61 -24.26
C ARG A 316 -15.13 -5.10 -25.71
N ALA A 317 -15.25 -4.18 -26.66
CA ALA A 317 -15.39 -4.52 -28.07
C ALA A 317 -14.11 -5.18 -28.63
N LEU A 318 -12.94 -4.71 -28.23
CA LEU A 318 -11.64 -5.21 -28.68
C LEU A 318 -11.14 -6.44 -27.89
N GLY A 319 -11.69 -6.71 -26.73
CA GLY A 319 -11.25 -7.78 -25.82
C GLY A 319 -11.10 -9.15 -26.50
N PRO A 320 -12.06 -9.62 -27.33
CA PRO A 320 -11.92 -10.88 -28.04
C PRO A 320 -10.68 -10.97 -28.94
N ILE A 321 -10.20 -9.86 -29.47
CA ILE A 321 -9.00 -9.78 -30.33
C ILE A 321 -7.75 -9.58 -29.46
N LEU A 322 -7.82 -8.70 -28.46
CA LEU A 322 -6.67 -8.33 -27.65
C LEU A 322 -6.20 -9.49 -26.74
N ARG A 323 -7.13 -10.24 -26.14
CA ARG A 323 -6.78 -11.35 -25.22
C ARG A 323 -5.83 -12.38 -25.82
N PRO A 324 -6.12 -13.00 -26.99
CA PRO A 324 -5.20 -13.97 -27.58
C PRO A 324 -3.84 -13.35 -27.96
N VAL A 325 -3.84 -12.07 -28.38
CA VAL A 325 -2.59 -11.35 -28.64
C VAL A 325 -1.80 -11.18 -27.36
N MET A 326 -2.41 -10.73 -26.26
CA MET A 326 -1.77 -10.59 -24.95
C MET A 326 -1.19 -11.92 -24.45
N LEU A 327 -1.94 -13.01 -24.54
CA LEU A 327 -1.47 -14.35 -24.14
C LEU A 327 -0.27 -14.80 -25.00
N THR A 328 -0.29 -14.49 -26.29
CA THR A 328 0.82 -14.80 -27.20
C THR A 328 2.06 -13.98 -26.82
N VAL A 329 1.91 -12.67 -26.57
CA VAL A 329 3.00 -11.80 -26.12
C VAL A 329 3.60 -12.30 -24.81
N LEU A 330 2.76 -12.63 -23.81
CA LEU A 330 3.21 -13.17 -22.52
C LEU A 330 4.02 -14.48 -22.73
N LYS A 331 3.55 -15.38 -23.59
CA LYS A 331 4.24 -16.64 -23.90
C LYS A 331 5.59 -16.41 -24.59
N LEU A 332 5.66 -15.48 -25.57
CA LEU A 332 6.90 -15.15 -26.26
C LEU A 332 7.89 -14.49 -25.30
N GLN A 333 7.41 -13.59 -24.45
CA GLN A 333 8.23 -12.90 -23.46
C GLN A 333 8.83 -13.87 -22.43
N ARG A 334 8.04 -14.84 -21.92
CA ARG A 334 8.56 -15.89 -21.02
C ARG A 334 9.66 -16.71 -21.67
N ARG A 335 9.53 -17.02 -22.97
CA ARG A 335 10.57 -17.72 -23.73
C ARG A 335 11.82 -16.87 -23.89
N ALA A 336 11.68 -15.59 -24.24
CA ALA A 336 12.80 -14.66 -24.40
C ALA A 336 13.54 -14.41 -23.07
N GLU A 337 12.85 -14.44 -21.95
CA GLU A 337 13.41 -14.31 -20.60
C GLU A 337 14.03 -15.61 -20.09
N GLY A 338 13.86 -16.74 -20.79
CA GLY A 338 14.36 -18.06 -20.38
C GLY A 338 13.68 -18.58 -19.11
N ARG A 339 12.41 -18.20 -18.88
CA ARG A 339 11.68 -18.59 -17.65
C ARG A 339 11.39 -20.10 -17.66
N GLY A 340 11.62 -20.70 -16.50
CA GLY A 340 11.26 -22.09 -16.21
C GLY A 340 9.73 -22.33 -16.10
N PRO A 341 9.32 -23.49 -15.60
CA PRO A 341 7.92 -23.84 -15.44
C PRO A 341 7.22 -23.05 -14.31
N TYR A 342 8.00 -22.48 -13.40
CA TYR A 342 7.51 -21.75 -12.23
C TYR A 342 7.81 -20.25 -12.33
N ALA A 343 7.06 -19.46 -11.59
CA ALA A 343 7.32 -18.04 -11.38
C ALA A 343 8.52 -17.87 -10.44
N ASP A 344 9.31 -16.84 -10.70
CA ASP A 344 10.42 -16.41 -9.84
C ASP A 344 10.46 -14.88 -9.86
N PRO A 345 9.69 -14.22 -8.97
CA PRO A 345 9.57 -12.77 -8.96
C PRO A 345 10.89 -12.09 -8.62
N TRP A 346 11.66 -12.64 -7.69
CA TRP A 346 12.83 -11.97 -7.14
C TRP A 346 14.04 -12.03 -8.08
N THR A 347 14.24 -13.14 -8.80
CA THR A 347 15.24 -13.20 -9.87
C THR A 347 14.92 -12.21 -11.00
N LEU A 348 13.66 -12.04 -11.38
CA LEU A 348 13.28 -11.07 -12.41
C LEU A 348 13.46 -9.62 -11.92
N ILE A 349 13.11 -9.32 -10.68
CA ILE A 349 13.29 -8.01 -10.05
C ILE A 349 14.79 -7.69 -9.96
N ALA A 350 15.61 -8.62 -9.43
CA ALA A 350 17.05 -8.44 -9.32
C ALA A 350 17.72 -8.26 -10.70
N LYS A 351 17.29 -9.00 -11.72
CA LYS A 351 17.79 -8.87 -13.10
C LYS A 351 17.51 -7.49 -13.68
N LYS A 352 16.35 -6.90 -13.36
CA LYS A 352 15.96 -5.59 -13.92
C LYS A 352 16.54 -4.42 -13.13
N TYR A 353 16.57 -4.49 -11.80
CA TYR A 353 16.88 -3.35 -10.94
C TYR A 353 18.19 -3.50 -10.17
N GLY A 354 18.83 -4.67 -10.23
CA GLY A 354 20.00 -5.02 -9.43
C GLY A 354 19.64 -5.64 -8.08
N SER A 355 20.66 -6.19 -7.42
CA SER A 355 20.51 -6.85 -6.11
C SER A 355 20.06 -5.90 -4.99
N GLY A 356 20.32 -4.60 -5.10
CA GLY A 356 19.87 -3.61 -4.14
C GLY A 356 18.33 -3.43 -4.05
N ALA A 357 17.57 -4.04 -4.98
CA ALA A 357 16.10 -4.11 -4.89
C ALA A 357 15.61 -5.19 -3.91
N LEU A 358 16.48 -6.12 -3.53
CA LEU A 358 16.20 -7.18 -2.55
C LEU A 358 16.64 -6.74 -1.16
N ALA A 359 16.07 -7.34 -0.13
CA ALA A 359 16.53 -7.19 1.24
C ALA A 359 17.99 -7.71 1.35
N ALA A 360 18.74 -7.17 2.30
CA ALA A 360 20.05 -7.70 2.61
C ALA A 360 19.92 -9.19 2.98
N ALA A 361 20.78 -10.05 2.41
CA ALA A 361 20.86 -11.42 2.86
C ALA A 361 21.52 -11.41 4.25
N ASP A 362 20.87 -12.08 5.24
CA ASP A 362 21.46 -12.35 6.53
C ASP A 362 22.70 -13.26 6.41
#